data_e72b8727b795f7eefd6aab66e3ecebd4
#
_entry.id   e72b8727b795f7eefd6aab66e3ecebd4
#
_cell.length_a   1.000
_cell.length_b   1.000
_cell.length_c   1.000
_cell.angle_alpha   90.00
_cell.angle_beta   90.00
_cell.angle_gamma   90.00
#
_symmetry.space_group_name_H-M   'P 1'
#
loop_
_entity.id
_entity.type
_entity.pdbx_description
1 polymer ?
#
loop_
_entity_poly.entity_id
_entity_poly.type
_entity_poly.pdbx_seq_one_letter_code
_entity_poly.pdbx_strand_id
1 'polypeptide(L)'
;MVKLEDYQLDALNRMHNGCILNGGTGSGKSITALAYYFIRQGGSIDPWKFPKKGQLKDLYIITTAFKRDTGEWDDELIHYAFSIGANPKLFGNRIKIDSWNNISKYVGVKDAFFIFDEQRAVNYGTWSKSLIAIARNNEWIMLSATPGDNYLDYMPVFIANGFYRNKTEFIMHHVCYSRYSKYKIERYYDIPRLERLKAKVLVQMEAPKHVEKVVENIVLDYDIVKYRDLLRNRFNYEKNQPIENIAELCSELRKVANGSGEKFEALDAILDKHPKLIIFYNFDYELEELRWYLTEIEYPFSERNGHKHEGLLDGDKWIYLVQYNAGAEAWNCISTNAMVFWSLNYSYKMMTQAAGRIDRMNTPYGTLYYYYIYSRAPIDMAINKALREKKKFNENKYFRNFSFGREKIQSYNEKGEPSAA
;
A
#
# COMPACT_ATOMS: atom_id res chain seq x y z
N MET A 1 -31.24 -4.80 -3.56
CA MET A 1 -30.84 -3.77 -2.61
C MET A 1 -29.49 -4.17 -2.04
N VAL A 2 -28.47 -3.34 -2.15
CA VAL A 2 -27.21 -3.57 -1.44
C VAL A 2 -27.48 -3.36 0.04
N LYS A 3 -27.37 -4.42 0.82
CA LYS A 3 -27.41 -4.36 2.27
C LYS A 3 -25.98 -4.17 2.75
N LEU A 4 -25.75 -3.13 3.56
CA LEU A 4 -24.44 -3.01 4.23
C LEU A 4 -24.30 -4.19 5.22
N GLU A 5 -23.11 -4.75 5.27
CA GLU A 5 -22.75 -5.78 6.23
C GLU A 5 -22.62 -5.21 7.65
N ASP A 6 -22.76 -6.02 8.67
CA ASP A 6 -22.76 -5.58 10.07
C ASP A 6 -21.50 -4.79 10.44
N TYR A 7 -20.33 -5.20 9.96
CA TYR A 7 -19.06 -4.47 10.20
C TYR A 7 -19.00 -3.11 9.49
N GLN A 8 -19.69 -2.95 8.35
CA GLN A 8 -19.83 -1.67 7.65
C GLN A 8 -20.79 -0.75 8.40
N LEU A 9 -21.90 -1.28 8.92
CA LEU A 9 -22.86 -0.55 9.74
C LEU A 9 -22.22 -0.08 11.05
N ASP A 10 -21.43 -0.94 11.72
CA ASP A 10 -20.69 -0.56 12.92
C ASP A 10 -19.67 0.55 12.63
N ALA A 11 -18.91 0.43 11.54
CA ALA A 11 -18.01 1.49 11.13
C ALA A 11 -18.74 2.80 10.81
N LEU A 12 -19.85 2.72 10.07
CA LEU A 12 -20.70 3.85 9.70
C LEU A 12 -21.19 4.62 10.92
N ASN A 13 -21.62 3.92 11.98
CA ASN A 13 -22.07 4.51 13.24
C ASN A 13 -20.95 5.25 13.99
N ARG A 14 -19.71 4.86 13.79
CA ARG A 14 -18.52 5.50 14.40
C ARG A 14 -17.91 6.61 13.53
N MET A 15 -18.29 6.67 12.24
CA MET A 15 -17.78 7.71 11.34
C MET A 15 -18.24 9.11 11.77
N HIS A 16 -17.36 10.06 11.57
CA HIS A 16 -17.60 11.48 11.85
C HIS A 16 -16.81 12.34 10.86
N ASN A 17 -17.14 13.62 10.79
CA ASN A 17 -16.42 14.56 9.94
C ASN A 17 -14.92 14.56 10.30
N GLY A 18 -14.05 14.45 9.30
CA GLY A 18 -12.59 14.44 9.49
C GLY A 18 -12.01 13.08 9.85
N CYS A 19 -12.78 11.99 9.83
CA CYS A 19 -12.26 10.66 10.10
C CYS A 19 -11.56 10.03 8.89
N ILE A 20 -10.72 9.05 9.18
CA ILE A 20 -10.14 8.12 8.21
C ILE A 20 -10.87 6.80 8.38
N LEU A 21 -11.66 6.38 7.38
CA LEU A 21 -12.20 5.03 7.32
C LEU A 21 -11.11 4.07 6.89
N ASN A 22 -10.64 3.27 7.84
CA ASN A 22 -9.57 2.31 7.64
C ASN A 22 -10.13 0.89 7.51
N GLY A 23 -10.02 0.34 6.33
CA GLY A 23 -10.45 -1.02 6.03
C GLY A 23 -9.58 -1.66 4.98
N GLY A 24 -9.45 -2.97 5.00
CA GLY A 24 -8.69 -3.73 4.01
C GLY A 24 -9.13 -3.43 2.57
N THR A 25 -8.33 -3.84 1.61
CA THR A 25 -8.69 -3.75 0.20
C THR A 25 -9.94 -4.65 -0.04
N GLY A 26 -10.93 -4.15 -0.78
CA GLY A 26 -12.17 -4.90 -1.03
C GLY A 26 -13.18 -4.92 0.14
N SER A 27 -12.91 -4.26 1.27
CA SER A 27 -13.84 -4.24 2.41
C SER A 27 -15.10 -3.38 2.20
N GLY A 28 -15.29 -2.78 1.02
CA GLY A 28 -16.46 -1.94 0.73
C GLY A 28 -16.39 -0.53 1.32
N LYS A 29 -15.18 0.04 1.47
CA LYS A 29 -15.00 1.43 1.95
C LYS A 29 -15.76 2.44 1.11
N SER A 30 -15.78 2.28 -0.21
CA SER A 30 -16.42 3.20 -1.14
C SER A 30 -17.92 3.27 -0.88
N ILE A 31 -18.58 2.12 -0.81
CA ILE A 31 -20.03 2.06 -0.54
C ILE A 31 -20.38 2.58 0.87
N THR A 32 -19.55 2.28 1.87
CA THR A 32 -19.74 2.80 3.25
C THR A 32 -19.57 4.32 3.30
N ALA A 33 -18.62 4.88 2.54
CA ALA A 33 -18.42 6.32 2.42
C ALA A 33 -19.60 7.02 1.74
N LEU A 34 -20.17 6.42 0.69
CA LEU A 34 -21.39 6.94 0.03
C LEU A 34 -22.58 6.89 0.96
N ALA A 35 -22.76 5.82 1.73
CA ALA A 35 -23.79 5.70 2.74
C ALA A 35 -23.63 6.78 3.83
N TYR A 36 -22.42 7.02 4.29
CA TYR A 36 -22.13 8.09 5.25
C TYR A 36 -22.48 9.47 4.69
N TYR A 37 -22.02 9.80 3.47
CA TYR A 37 -22.41 11.05 2.81
C TYR A 37 -23.92 11.20 2.75
N PHE A 38 -24.64 10.16 2.32
CA PHE A 38 -26.09 10.17 2.18
C PHE A 38 -26.81 10.46 3.49
N ILE A 39 -26.41 9.81 4.58
CA ILE A 39 -26.96 10.02 5.93
C ILE A 39 -26.67 11.45 6.41
N ARG A 40 -25.45 11.94 6.18
CA ARG A 40 -25.07 13.32 6.56
C ARG A 40 -25.91 14.38 5.85
N GLN A 41 -26.47 14.07 4.68
CA GLN A 41 -27.39 14.96 3.97
C GLN A 41 -28.86 14.81 4.40
N GLY A 42 -29.14 14.05 5.46
CA GLY A 42 -30.49 13.83 5.97
C GLY A 42 -31.26 12.70 5.31
N GLY A 43 -30.54 11.83 4.57
CA GLY A 43 -31.05 10.56 4.09
C GLY A 43 -31.08 9.49 5.18
N SER A 44 -31.68 8.35 4.86
CA SER A 44 -31.68 7.15 5.70
C SER A 44 -31.37 5.91 4.85
N ILE A 45 -30.67 4.94 5.42
CA ILE A 45 -30.36 3.67 4.78
C ILE A 45 -31.28 2.52 5.20
N ASP A 46 -32.03 2.68 6.29
CA ASP A 46 -33.00 1.69 6.77
C ASP A 46 -34.18 2.36 7.46
N PRO A 47 -35.37 2.42 6.84
CA PRO A 47 -35.62 2.25 5.41
C PRO A 47 -34.93 3.35 4.58
N TRP A 48 -34.61 3.06 3.34
CA TRP A 48 -34.01 4.05 2.44
C TRP A 48 -34.94 5.24 2.20
N LYS A 49 -34.46 6.42 2.61
CA LYS A 49 -35.17 7.69 2.38
C LYS A 49 -34.19 8.71 1.82
N PHE A 50 -34.61 9.35 0.74
CA PHE A 50 -33.82 10.44 0.14
C PHE A 50 -33.81 11.66 1.04
N PRO A 51 -32.72 12.44 1.05
CA PRO A 51 -32.67 13.76 1.62
C PRO A 51 -33.74 14.65 1.00
N LYS A 52 -34.27 15.59 1.76
CA LYS A 52 -35.23 16.59 1.22
C LYS A 52 -34.59 17.38 0.10
N LYS A 53 -35.37 17.73 -0.93
CA LYS A 53 -34.91 18.54 -2.06
C LYS A 53 -34.25 19.83 -1.55
N GLY A 54 -33.02 20.10 -1.99
CA GLY A 54 -32.23 21.27 -1.59
C GLY A 54 -31.24 21.05 -0.44
N GLN A 55 -31.23 19.89 0.23
CA GLN A 55 -30.30 19.59 1.32
C GLN A 55 -29.00 18.92 0.86
N LEU A 56 -28.93 18.42 -0.38
CA LEU A 56 -27.74 17.76 -0.89
C LEU A 56 -26.62 18.76 -1.16
N LYS A 57 -25.50 18.62 -0.47
CA LYS A 57 -24.25 19.29 -0.78
C LYS A 57 -23.59 18.65 -2.01
N ASP A 58 -22.83 19.43 -2.75
CA ASP A 58 -21.98 18.89 -3.83
C ASP A 58 -20.96 17.91 -3.25
N LEU A 59 -20.79 16.78 -3.92
CA LEU A 59 -19.85 15.73 -3.54
C LEU A 59 -18.61 15.79 -4.42
N TYR A 60 -17.44 15.89 -3.80
CA TYR A 60 -16.15 15.82 -4.46
C TYR A 60 -15.42 14.55 -4.01
N ILE A 61 -15.05 13.71 -4.97
CA ILE A 61 -14.27 12.50 -4.73
C ILE A 61 -12.89 12.71 -5.30
N ILE A 62 -11.89 12.80 -4.42
CA ILE A 62 -10.49 12.96 -4.81
C ILE A 62 -9.80 11.61 -4.65
N THR A 63 -9.43 11.01 -5.76
CA THR A 63 -8.88 9.65 -5.84
C THR A 63 -7.56 9.60 -6.60
N THR A 64 -7.08 8.42 -6.98
CA THR A 64 -5.92 8.29 -7.86
C THR A 64 -6.28 8.64 -9.31
N ALA A 65 -5.29 9.08 -10.11
CA ALA A 65 -5.51 9.35 -11.52
C ALA A 65 -6.07 8.11 -12.25
N PHE A 66 -5.55 6.94 -11.91
CA PHE A 66 -6.01 5.68 -12.48
C PHE A 66 -7.50 5.40 -12.20
N LYS A 67 -7.94 5.44 -10.94
CA LYS A 67 -9.35 5.19 -10.58
C LYS A 67 -10.31 6.20 -11.21
N ARG A 68 -9.88 7.45 -11.37
CA ARG A 68 -10.63 8.45 -12.12
C ARG A 68 -10.76 8.05 -13.59
N ASP A 69 -9.65 7.69 -14.22
CA ASP A 69 -9.57 7.46 -15.66
C ASP A 69 -10.24 6.12 -16.08
N THR A 70 -10.27 5.15 -15.15
CA THR A 70 -10.98 3.87 -15.33
C THR A 70 -12.46 3.90 -14.97
N GLY A 71 -12.95 4.99 -14.37
CA GLY A 71 -14.36 5.10 -13.98
C GLY A 71 -14.78 4.25 -12.79
N GLU A 72 -13.84 3.74 -11.97
CA GLU A 72 -14.19 2.89 -10.80
C GLU A 72 -15.21 3.55 -9.88
N TRP A 73 -15.10 4.85 -9.63
CA TRP A 73 -16.05 5.58 -8.80
C TRP A 73 -17.40 5.84 -9.50
N ASP A 74 -17.41 5.96 -10.84
CA ASP A 74 -18.64 6.08 -11.59
C ASP A 74 -19.44 4.78 -11.50
N ASP A 75 -18.77 3.63 -11.62
CA ASP A 75 -19.38 2.30 -11.46
C ASP A 75 -19.91 2.10 -10.02
N GLU A 76 -19.13 2.46 -9.00
CA GLU A 76 -19.57 2.40 -7.60
C GLU A 76 -20.79 3.27 -7.33
N LEU A 77 -20.84 4.49 -7.88
CA LEU A 77 -21.97 5.40 -7.74
C LEU A 77 -23.21 4.87 -8.45
N ILE A 78 -23.07 4.32 -9.63
CA ILE A 78 -24.16 3.69 -10.39
C ILE A 78 -24.70 2.50 -9.61
N HIS A 79 -23.81 1.62 -9.14
CA HIS A 79 -24.18 0.46 -8.35
C HIS A 79 -24.88 0.86 -7.04
N TYR A 80 -24.36 1.87 -6.33
CA TYR A 80 -24.98 2.40 -5.13
C TYR A 80 -26.37 2.98 -5.42
N ALA A 81 -26.51 3.80 -6.46
CA ALA A 81 -27.79 4.40 -6.83
C ALA A 81 -28.84 3.34 -7.16
N PHE A 82 -28.51 2.33 -7.98
CA PHE A 82 -29.43 1.23 -8.28
C PHE A 82 -29.80 0.44 -7.02
N SER A 83 -28.88 0.23 -6.12
CA SER A 83 -29.11 -0.54 -4.90
C SER A 83 -30.10 0.10 -3.95
N ILE A 84 -30.20 1.44 -3.95
CA ILE A 84 -31.17 2.22 -3.15
C ILE A 84 -32.43 2.56 -3.91
N GLY A 85 -32.61 2.02 -5.15
CA GLY A 85 -33.75 2.33 -6.01
C GLY A 85 -33.76 3.76 -6.53
N ALA A 86 -32.61 4.44 -6.53
CA ALA A 86 -32.45 5.80 -7.01
C ALA A 86 -32.08 5.83 -8.50
N ASN A 87 -32.58 6.84 -9.19
CA ASN A 87 -32.07 7.13 -10.52
C ASN A 87 -30.69 7.81 -10.38
N PRO A 88 -29.60 7.28 -11.01
CA PRO A 88 -28.27 7.91 -10.99
C PRO A 88 -28.30 9.40 -11.39
N LYS A 89 -29.23 9.80 -12.24
CA LYS A 89 -29.44 11.20 -12.63
C LYS A 89 -29.90 12.12 -11.49
N LEU A 90 -30.34 11.56 -10.33
CA LEU A 90 -30.71 12.37 -9.17
C LEU A 90 -29.51 13.05 -8.51
N PHE A 91 -28.31 12.46 -8.65
CA PHE A 91 -27.08 13.10 -8.22
C PHE A 91 -26.62 14.20 -9.20
N GLY A 92 -27.07 14.16 -10.45
CA GLY A 92 -26.87 15.18 -11.48
C GLY A 92 -25.40 15.61 -11.61
N ASN A 93 -25.18 16.90 -11.90
CA ASN A 93 -23.85 17.50 -11.97
C ASN A 93 -23.22 17.82 -10.60
N ARG A 94 -23.79 17.30 -9.50
CA ARG A 94 -23.32 17.56 -8.12
C ARG A 94 -22.14 16.71 -7.70
N ILE A 95 -21.86 15.62 -8.42
CA ILE A 95 -20.71 14.75 -8.11
C ILE A 95 -19.57 15.08 -9.05
N LYS A 96 -18.39 15.32 -8.49
CA LYS A 96 -17.15 15.56 -9.21
C LYS A 96 -16.08 14.59 -8.73
N ILE A 97 -15.56 13.81 -9.66
CA ILE A 97 -14.46 12.85 -9.42
C ILE A 97 -13.21 13.41 -10.07
N ASP A 98 -12.13 13.57 -9.30
CA ASP A 98 -10.85 14.03 -9.83
C ASP A 98 -9.69 13.38 -9.09
N SER A 99 -8.48 13.57 -9.62
CA SER A 99 -7.28 12.99 -9.03
C SER A 99 -6.61 13.90 -8.00
N TRP A 100 -5.84 13.29 -7.10
CA TRP A 100 -4.97 14.00 -6.16
C TRP A 100 -4.06 15.03 -6.85
N ASN A 101 -3.66 14.79 -8.10
CA ASN A 101 -2.83 15.73 -8.87
C ASN A 101 -3.54 17.09 -9.08
N ASN A 102 -4.85 17.06 -9.12
CA ASN A 102 -5.70 18.22 -9.38
C ASN A 102 -6.30 18.85 -8.11
N ILE A 103 -6.02 18.32 -6.91
CA ILE A 103 -6.67 18.74 -5.65
C ILE A 103 -6.61 20.26 -5.42
N SER A 104 -5.56 20.92 -5.87
CA SER A 104 -5.38 22.38 -5.71
C SER A 104 -6.49 23.22 -6.38
N LYS A 105 -7.17 22.68 -7.40
CA LYS A 105 -8.30 23.35 -8.08
C LYS A 105 -9.50 23.57 -7.14
N TYR A 106 -9.60 22.79 -6.07
CA TYR A 106 -10.75 22.72 -5.17
C TYR A 106 -10.57 23.48 -3.86
N VAL A 107 -9.43 24.16 -3.67
CA VAL A 107 -9.12 24.90 -2.42
C VAL A 107 -10.15 26.02 -2.13
N GLY A 108 -10.76 26.58 -3.18
CA GLY A 108 -11.79 27.64 -3.05
C GLY A 108 -13.22 27.13 -2.84
N VAL A 109 -13.45 25.81 -2.89
CA VAL A 109 -14.78 25.22 -2.70
C VAL A 109 -15.20 25.36 -1.24
N LYS A 110 -16.49 25.69 -1.03
CA LYS A 110 -17.09 25.87 0.29
C LYS A 110 -18.43 25.15 0.34
N ASP A 111 -18.81 24.75 1.54
CA ASP A 111 -20.09 24.10 1.84
C ASP A 111 -20.39 22.86 0.97
N ALA A 112 -19.36 22.07 0.71
CA ALA A 112 -19.41 20.81 -0.01
C ALA A 112 -19.03 19.64 0.91
N PHE A 113 -19.12 18.42 0.37
CA PHE A 113 -18.66 17.21 1.02
C PHE A 113 -17.53 16.59 0.19
N PHE A 114 -16.43 16.22 0.85
CA PHE A 114 -15.27 15.61 0.20
C PHE A 114 -15.04 14.17 0.69
N ILE A 115 -14.82 13.25 -0.25
CA ILE A 115 -14.27 11.92 -0.01
C ILE A 115 -12.85 11.91 -0.58
N PHE A 116 -11.86 11.78 0.29
CA PHE A 116 -10.46 11.62 -0.09
C PHE A 116 -10.13 10.13 -0.12
N ASP A 117 -10.12 9.53 -1.30
CA ASP A 117 -9.87 8.11 -1.48
C ASP A 117 -8.37 7.84 -1.64
N GLU A 118 -7.89 6.77 -1.00
CA GLU A 118 -6.48 6.40 -0.90
C GLU A 118 -5.59 7.52 -0.36
N GLN A 119 -5.40 7.54 0.97
CA GLN A 119 -4.59 8.58 1.62
C GLN A 119 -3.23 8.79 0.94
N ARG A 120 -3.10 9.92 0.23
CA ARG A 120 -1.89 10.39 -0.42
C ARG A 120 -1.30 11.63 0.26
N ALA A 121 -2.06 12.26 1.14
CA ALA A 121 -1.65 13.44 1.88
C ALA A 121 -0.74 13.08 3.06
N VAL A 122 0.38 12.42 2.76
CA VAL A 122 1.47 12.12 3.70
C VAL A 122 2.54 13.20 3.60
N ASN A 123 3.23 13.49 4.71
CA ASN A 123 4.17 14.63 4.79
C ASN A 123 3.47 16.00 4.61
N TYR A 124 4.18 17.03 4.20
CA TYR A 124 3.66 18.41 4.07
C TYR A 124 3.92 19.00 2.69
N GLY A 125 3.50 18.28 1.65
CA GLY A 125 3.56 18.70 0.25
C GLY A 125 2.32 19.51 -0.18
N THR A 126 2.19 19.75 -1.48
CA THR A 126 1.07 20.47 -2.08
C THR A 126 -0.27 19.81 -1.77
N TRP A 127 -0.37 18.48 -1.85
CA TRP A 127 -1.60 17.76 -1.57
C TRP A 127 -2.08 17.93 -0.13
N SER A 128 -1.16 17.87 0.85
CA SER A 128 -1.50 18.08 2.25
C SER A 128 -1.95 19.50 2.56
N LYS A 129 -1.31 20.51 1.93
CA LYS A 129 -1.72 21.90 2.06
C LYS A 129 -3.12 22.15 1.48
N SER A 130 -3.40 21.56 0.31
CA SER A 130 -4.71 21.63 -0.33
C SER A 130 -5.78 20.94 0.49
N LEU A 131 -5.52 19.73 0.99
CA LEU A 131 -6.41 19.01 1.91
C LEU A 131 -6.78 19.89 3.12
N ILE A 132 -5.79 20.45 3.80
CA ILE A 132 -6.00 21.30 4.98
C ILE A 132 -6.85 22.52 4.65
N ALA A 133 -6.60 23.15 3.50
CA ALA A 133 -7.36 24.33 3.06
C ALA A 133 -8.83 23.97 2.73
N ILE A 134 -9.06 22.87 2.04
CA ILE A 134 -10.40 22.36 1.72
C ILE A 134 -11.16 22.00 2.99
N ALA A 135 -10.53 21.27 3.92
CA ALA A 135 -11.14 20.79 5.16
C ALA A 135 -11.68 21.91 6.06
N ARG A 136 -11.15 23.12 5.97
CA ARG A 136 -11.58 24.28 6.79
C ARG A 136 -13.00 24.74 6.50
N ASN A 137 -13.46 24.54 5.27
CA ASN A 137 -14.73 25.10 4.80
C ASN A 137 -15.72 24.02 4.31
N ASN A 138 -15.37 22.75 4.46
CA ASN A 138 -16.14 21.64 3.92
C ASN A 138 -16.21 20.48 4.91
N GLU A 139 -17.25 19.65 4.78
CA GLU A 139 -17.27 18.34 5.43
C GLU A 139 -16.40 17.37 4.61
N TRP A 140 -15.74 16.44 5.30
CA TRP A 140 -14.88 15.51 4.61
C TRP A 140 -14.62 14.22 5.42
N ILE A 141 -14.32 13.17 4.68
CA ILE A 141 -13.78 11.91 5.21
C ILE A 141 -12.64 11.44 4.31
N MET A 142 -11.82 10.56 4.84
CA MET A 142 -10.72 9.94 4.10
C MET A 142 -10.86 8.42 4.12
N LEU A 143 -10.50 7.76 3.03
CA LEU A 143 -10.49 6.30 2.91
C LEU A 143 -9.04 5.82 2.80
N SER A 144 -8.70 4.78 3.53
CA SER A 144 -7.37 4.17 3.42
C SER A 144 -7.37 2.72 3.87
N ALA A 145 -6.61 1.87 3.20
CA ALA A 145 -6.24 0.55 3.72
C ALA A 145 -4.95 0.63 4.56
N THR A 146 -4.14 1.68 4.35
CA THR A 146 -2.85 1.90 4.99
C THR A 146 -2.70 3.37 5.36
N PRO A 147 -3.34 3.83 6.44
CA PRO A 147 -3.49 5.26 6.75
C PRO A 147 -2.19 5.97 7.14
N GLY A 148 -1.13 5.24 7.45
CA GLY A 148 0.21 5.79 7.74
C GLY A 148 1.05 4.84 8.59
N ASP A 149 2.36 4.87 8.33
CA ASP A 149 3.35 4.03 9.02
C ASP A 149 3.96 4.74 10.24
N ASN A 150 3.81 6.06 10.31
CA ASN A 150 4.34 6.89 11.41
C ASN A 150 3.44 8.09 11.68
N TYR A 151 3.65 8.77 12.82
CA TYR A 151 2.78 9.89 13.23
C TYR A 151 2.84 11.10 12.29
N LEU A 152 3.95 11.28 11.57
CA LEU A 152 4.07 12.38 10.60
C LEU A 152 3.10 12.20 9.42
N ASP A 153 2.74 10.95 9.10
CA ASP A 153 1.78 10.66 8.04
C ASP A 153 0.36 11.11 8.40
N TYR A 154 0.05 11.14 9.70
CA TYR A 154 -1.24 11.65 10.22
C TYR A 154 -1.26 13.16 10.43
N MET A 155 -0.11 13.83 10.41
CA MET A 155 -0.01 15.27 10.69
C MET A 155 -0.98 16.12 9.83
N PRO A 156 -1.12 15.91 8.51
CA PRO A 156 -2.07 16.69 7.70
C PRO A 156 -3.51 16.53 8.18
N VAL A 157 -3.90 15.32 8.54
CA VAL A 157 -5.23 15.01 9.09
C VAL A 157 -5.44 15.65 10.45
N PHE A 158 -4.43 15.65 11.31
CA PHE A 158 -4.50 16.31 12.62
C PHE A 158 -4.66 17.83 12.48
N ILE A 159 -3.95 18.44 11.54
CA ILE A 159 -4.09 19.87 11.24
C ILE A 159 -5.47 20.17 10.61
N ALA A 160 -5.93 19.34 9.67
CA ALA A 160 -7.24 19.48 9.05
C ALA A 160 -8.41 19.37 10.06
N ASN A 161 -8.24 18.58 11.12
CA ASN A 161 -9.16 18.48 12.26
C ASN A 161 -8.98 19.59 13.30
N GLY A 162 -8.05 20.52 13.12
CA GLY A 162 -7.83 21.63 14.05
C GLY A 162 -7.09 21.26 15.35
N PHE A 163 -6.50 20.07 15.45
CA PHE A 163 -5.71 19.68 16.63
C PHE A 163 -4.40 20.45 16.74
N TYR A 164 -3.89 20.92 15.61
CA TYR A 164 -2.74 21.79 15.48
C TYR A 164 -3.03 22.88 14.46
N ARG A 165 -2.50 24.08 14.67
CA ARG A 165 -2.66 25.22 13.76
C ARG A 165 -1.93 25.00 12.42
N ASN A 166 -0.75 24.37 12.51
CA ASN A 166 0.13 24.16 11.36
C ASN A 166 1.19 23.08 11.63
N LYS A 167 1.99 22.78 10.61
CA LYS A 167 3.13 21.85 10.68
C LYS A 167 4.14 22.21 11.76
N THR A 168 4.46 23.51 11.93
CA THR A 168 5.48 23.96 12.86
C THR A 168 5.09 23.61 14.29
N GLU A 169 3.84 23.89 14.67
CA GLU A 169 3.31 23.55 15.99
C GLU A 169 3.38 22.03 16.24
N PHE A 170 2.93 21.20 15.30
CA PHE A 170 3.03 19.75 15.43
C PHE A 170 4.48 19.29 15.65
N ILE A 171 5.42 19.81 14.83
CA ILE A 171 6.83 19.43 14.90
C ILE A 171 7.44 19.85 16.23
N MET A 172 7.17 21.07 16.67
CA MET A 172 7.70 21.59 17.95
C MET A 172 7.25 20.74 19.14
N HIS A 173 6.01 20.25 19.12
CA HIS A 173 5.46 19.44 20.20
C HIS A 173 5.91 17.98 20.18
N HIS A 174 6.13 17.41 18.98
CA HIS A 174 6.20 15.97 18.86
C HIS A 174 7.43 15.40 18.15
N VAL A 175 8.24 16.21 17.46
CA VAL A 175 9.28 15.66 16.59
C VAL A 175 10.67 16.10 17.05
N CYS A 176 11.52 15.13 17.32
CA CYS A 176 12.95 15.35 17.51
C CYS A 176 13.70 14.91 16.25
N TYR A 177 14.36 15.86 15.60
CA TYR A 177 15.23 15.57 14.47
C TYR A 177 16.63 15.17 14.94
N SER A 178 17.25 14.28 14.21
CA SER A 178 18.63 13.89 14.43
C SER A 178 19.58 15.08 14.24
N ARG A 179 20.53 15.25 15.16
CA ARG A 179 21.59 16.27 15.05
C ARG A 179 22.50 16.05 13.84
N TYR A 180 22.54 14.83 13.33
CA TYR A 180 23.44 14.41 12.24
C TYR A 180 22.77 14.38 10.86
N SER A 181 21.46 14.65 10.76
CA SER A 181 20.73 14.62 9.49
C SER A 181 19.51 15.53 9.53
N LYS A 182 19.49 16.52 8.66
CA LYS A 182 18.50 17.63 8.62
C LYS A 182 17.03 17.21 8.54
N TYR A 183 16.73 15.98 8.09
CA TYR A 183 15.35 15.52 7.88
C TYR A 183 15.03 14.18 8.54
N LYS A 184 15.96 13.62 9.32
CA LYS A 184 15.73 12.32 9.96
C LYS A 184 15.12 12.51 11.33
N ILE A 185 13.93 11.95 11.54
CA ILE A 185 13.31 11.88 12.85
C ILE A 185 14.09 10.87 13.69
N GLU A 186 14.54 11.31 14.85
CA GLU A 186 15.22 10.48 15.84
C GLU A 186 14.19 9.81 16.76
N ARG A 187 13.23 10.59 17.26
CA ARG A 187 12.15 10.14 18.13
C ARG A 187 10.94 11.07 18.09
N TYR A 188 9.83 10.57 18.60
CA TYR A 188 8.63 11.36 18.87
C TYR A 188 8.48 11.61 20.37
N TYR A 189 7.93 12.77 20.73
CA TYR A 189 7.55 13.13 22.07
C TYR A 189 6.05 13.02 22.27
N ASP A 190 5.61 12.86 23.53
CA ASP A 190 4.19 12.76 23.91
C ASP A 190 3.41 11.74 23.06
N ILE A 191 3.99 10.55 22.93
CA ILE A 191 3.40 9.43 22.19
C ILE A 191 1.96 9.11 22.67
N PRO A 192 1.64 9.15 24.00
CA PRO A 192 0.27 8.92 24.45
C PRO A 192 -0.75 9.89 23.88
N ARG A 193 -0.39 11.15 23.66
CA ARG A 193 -1.26 12.13 23.00
C ARG A 193 -1.43 11.79 21.52
N LEU A 194 -0.35 11.46 20.83
CA LEU A 194 -0.39 11.07 19.42
C LEU A 194 -1.26 9.84 19.19
N GLU A 195 -1.17 8.82 20.06
CA GLU A 195 -2.04 7.64 19.98
C GLU A 195 -3.51 7.98 20.24
N ARG A 196 -3.82 8.83 21.21
CA ARG A 196 -5.20 9.30 21.44
C ARG A 196 -5.75 10.06 20.22
N LEU A 197 -4.95 10.94 19.61
CA LEU A 197 -5.38 11.67 18.41
C LEU A 197 -5.56 10.74 17.21
N LYS A 198 -4.67 9.77 17.04
CA LYS A 198 -4.80 8.73 16.02
C LYS A 198 -6.07 7.90 16.22
N ALA A 199 -6.34 7.44 17.44
CA ALA A 199 -7.55 6.71 17.76
C ALA A 199 -8.81 7.57 17.52
N LYS A 200 -8.75 8.88 17.73
CA LYS A 200 -9.86 9.79 17.50
C LYS A 200 -10.21 9.95 16.01
N VAL A 201 -9.23 9.95 15.12
CA VAL A 201 -9.48 10.13 13.68
C VAL A 201 -9.66 8.83 12.92
N LEU A 202 -9.22 7.70 13.47
CA LEU A 202 -9.19 6.41 12.78
C LEU A 202 -10.43 5.57 13.12
N VAL A 203 -11.28 5.35 12.14
CA VAL A 203 -12.43 4.44 12.24
C VAL A 203 -12.04 3.13 11.57
N GLN A 204 -11.85 2.09 12.37
CA GLN A 204 -11.54 0.75 11.87
C GLN A 204 -12.78 0.10 11.29
N MET A 205 -12.66 -0.46 10.10
CA MET A 205 -13.69 -1.25 9.42
C MET A 205 -13.08 -2.60 9.03
N GLU A 206 -13.14 -3.52 9.98
CA GLU A 206 -12.56 -4.86 9.82
C GLU A 206 -13.60 -5.81 9.23
N ALA A 207 -13.44 -6.15 7.96
CA ALA A 207 -14.25 -7.18 7.34
C ALA A 207 -13.96 -8.54 8.01
N PRO A 208 -14.98 -9.38 8.23
CA PRO A 208 -14.76 -10.74 8.67
C PRO A 208 -13.79 -11.46 7.73
N LYS A 209 -12.87 -12.23 8.28
CA LYS A 209 -11.96 -13.04 7.48
C LYS A 209 -12.77 -14.21 6.90
N HIS A 210 -13.12 -14.12 5.64
CA HIS A 210 -13.80 -15.20 4.92
C HIS A 210 -12.84 -16.20 4.27
N VAL A 211 -11.54 -15.88 4.25
CA VAL A 211 -10.53 -16.63 3.51
C VAL A 211 -9.33 -16.90 4.43
N GLU A 212 -8.89 -18.14 4.48
CA GLU A 212 -7.66 -18.51 5.14
C GLU A 212 -6.45 -18.01 4.36
N LYS A 213 -5.41 -17.52 5.05
CA LYS A 213 -4.16 -17.06 4.44
C LYS A 213 -3.01 -17.95 4.87
N VAL A 214 -2.47 -18.68 3.93
CA VAL A 214 -1.26 -19.47 4.11
C VAL A 214 -0.08 -18.64 3.63
N VAL A 215 0.87 -18.39 4.53
CA VAL A 215 2.08 -17.64 4.24
C VAL A 215 3.29 -18.55 4.36
N GLU A 216 4.01 -18.68 3.28
CA GLU A 216 5.24 -19.49 3.21
C GLU A 216 6.44 -18.57 2.93
N ASN A 217 7.48 -18.71 3.76
CA ASN A 217 8.73 -17.98 3.58
C ASN A 217 9.78 -18.95 3.03
N ILE A 218 10.23 -18.69 1.80
CA ILE A 218 11.25 -19.47 1.13
C ILE A 218 12.58 -18.71 1.27
N VAL A 219 13.43 -19.22 2.16
CA VAL A 219 14.68 -18.56 2.52
C VAL A 219 15.84 -19.27 1.86
N LEU A 220 16.51 -18.59 0.93
CA LEU A 220 17.54 -19.16 0.07
C LEU A 220 18.95 -18.73 0.51
N ASP A 221 19.94 -19.50 0.08
CA ASP A 221 21.32 -19.13 0.25
C ASP A 221 21.74 -18.09 -0.82
N TYR A 222 22.90 -17.48 -0.65
CA TYR A 222 23.43 -16.45 -1.53
C TYR A 222 24.96 -16.57 -1.64
N ASP A 223 25.54 -15.97 -2.67
CA ASP A 223 27.00 -15.93 -2.84
C ASP A 223 27.63 -15.00 -1.79
N ILE A 224 28.05 -15.60 -0.68
CA ILE A 224 28.67 -14.88 0.44
C ILE A 224 30.00 -14.25 0.05
N VAL A 225 30.73 -14.85 -0.89
CA VAL A 225 32.07 -14.37 -1.33
C VAL A 225 31.88 -13.09 -2.12
N LYS A 226 31.00 -13.11 -3.13
CA LYS A 226 30.66 -11.95 -3.95
C LYS A 226 30.02 -10.83 -3.11
N TYR A 227 29.16 -11.19 -2.17
CA TYR A 227 28.52 -10.23 -1.26
C TYR A 227 29.55 -9.49 -0.38
N ARG A 228 30.52 -10.23 0.21
CA ARG A 228 31.58 -9.65 1.03
C ARG A 228 32.54 -8.80 0.20
N ASP A 229 32.84 -9.22 -1.02
CA ASP A 229 33.66 -8.46 -1.94
C ASP A 229 33.05 -7.10 -2.27
N LEU A 230 31.77 -7.06 -2.62
CA LEU A 230 31.02 -5.82 -2.84
C LEU A 230 31.04 -4.88 -1.62
N LEU A 231 30.87 -5.42 -0.42
CA LEU A 231 30.92 -4.62 0.82
C LEU A 231 32.29 -4.03 1.08
N ARG A 232 33.37 -4.78 0.76
CA ARG A 232 34.77 -4.38 1.01
C ARG A 232 35.28 -3.40 -0.06
N ASN A 233 35.11 -3.76 -1.31
CA ASN A 233 35.75 -3.08 -2.43
C ASN A 233 34.88 -1.98 -3.01
N ARG A 234 33.55 -2.05 -2.82
CA ARG A 234 32.56 -1.09 -3.36
C ARG A 234 32.79 -0.83 -4.84
N PHE A 235 32.93 -1.91 -5.62
CA PHE A 235 33.19 -1.85 -7.03
C PHE A 235 32.16 -2.66 -7.82
N ASN A 236 31.56 -2.04 -8.83
CA ASN A 236 30.66 -2.70 -9.76
C ASN A 236 31.48 -3.28 -10.92
N TYR A 237 31.66 -4.58 -10.90
CA TYR A 237 32.46 -5.27 -11.91
C TYR A 237 31.81 -5.36 -13.28
N GLU A 238 30.48 -5.34 -13.34
CA GLU A 238 29.72 -5.35 -14.60
C GLU A 238 29.88 -4.02 -15.36
N LYS A 239 29.79 -2.91 -14.62
CA LYS A 239 29.94 -1.56 -15.16
C LYS A 239 31.40 -1.07 -15.16
N ASN A 240 32.31 -1.85 -14.57
CA ASN A 240 33.71 -1.51 -14.39
C ASN A 240 33.93 -0.12 -13.74
N GLN A 241 33.23 0.17 -12.66
CA GLN A 241 33.29 1.46 -11.97
C GLN A 241 33.12 1.34 -10.45
N PRO A 242 33.67 2.28 -9.65
CA PRO A 242 33.42 2.34 -8.22
C PRO A 242 31.94 2.62 -7.91
N ILE A 243 31.44 2.06 -6.81
CA ILE A 243 30.11 2.35 -6.27
C ILE A 243 30.19 3.58 -5.37
N GLU A 244 29.62 4.68 -5.80
CA GLU A 244 29.78 5.98 -5.15
C GLU A 244 28.78 6.23 -4.03
N ASN A 245 27.60 5.61 -4.10
CA ASN A 245 26.52 5.91 -3.16
C ASN A 245 25.88 4.64 -2.55
N ILE A 246 25.18 4.85 -1.41
CA ILE A 246 24.58 3.76 -0.63
C ILE A 246 23.44 3.08 -1.37
N ALA A 247 22.67 3.82 -2.17
CA ALA A 247 21.54 3.24 -2.89
C ALA A 247 22.03 2.26 -3.98
N GLU A 248 23.08 2.62 -4.71
CA GLU A 248 23.71 1.74 -5.68
C GLU A 248 24.31 0.50 -5.00
N LEU A 249 25.01 0.67 -3.87
CA LEU A 249 25.54 -0.46 -3.11
C LEU A 249 24.42 -1.40 -2.63
N CYS A 250 23.30 -0.87 -2.14
CA CYS A 250 22.14 -1.68 -1.79
C CYS A 250 21.58 -2.44 -3.00
N SER A 251 21.52 -1.80 -4.16
CA SER A 251 21.04 -2.42 -5.40
C SER A 251 21.94 -3.60 -5.79
N GLU A 252 23.26 -3.41 -5.81
CA GLU A 252 24.22 -4.47 -6.16
C GLU A 252 24.23 -5.61 -5.13
N LEU A 253 24.14 -5.29 -3.83
CA LEU A 253 24.02 -6.31 -2.78
C LEU A 253 22.74 -7.13 -2.93
N ARG A 254 21.63 -6.48 -3.31
CA ARG A 254 20.37 -7.19 -3.58
C ARG A 254 20.45 -8.07 -4.84
N LYS A 255 21.18 -7.63 -5.87
CA LYS A 255 21.41 -8.45 -7.05
C LYS A 255 22.14 -9.75 -6.69
N VAL A 256 23.17 -9.67 -5.85
CA VAL A 256 23.87 -10.87 -5.34
C VAL A 256 22.97 -11.70 -4.43
N ALA A 257 22.20 -11.06 -3.54
CA ALA A 257 21.30 -11.74 -2.62
C ALA A 257 20.17 -12.50 -3.34
N ASN A 258 19.72 -11.99 -4.49
CA ASN A 258 18.62 -12.53 -5.27
C ASN A 258 19.06 -13.43 -6.45
N GLY A 259 20.35 -13.56 -6.72
CA GLY A 259 20.89 -14.31 -7.86
C GLY A 259 21.04 -15.83 -7.63
N SER A 260 20.29 -16.43 -6.71
CA SER A 260 20.33 -17.90 -6.50
C SER A 260 19.48 -18.64 -7.53
N GLY A 261 20.06 -19.65 -8.18
CA GLY A 261 19.33 -20.56 -9.08
C GLY A 261 18.21 -21.35 -8.39
N GLU A 262 18.32 -21.58 -7.07
CA GLU A 262 17.29 -22.24 -6.24
C GLU A 262 15.92 -21.54 -6.27
N LYS A 263 15.88 -20.25 -6.69
CA LYS A 263 14.61 -19.53 -6.89
C LYS A 263 13.73 -20.19 -7.94
N PHE A 264 14.32 -20.67 -9.02
CA PHE A 264 13.57 -21.31 -10.11
C PHE A 264 13.08 -22.70 -9.70
N GLU A 265 13.88 -23.45 -8.93
CA GLU A 265 13.44 -24.71 -8.34
C GLU A 265 12.24 -24.49 -7.39
N ALA A 266 12.29 -23.43 -6.59
CA ALA A 266 11.18 -23.05 -5.74
C ALA A 266 9.96 -22.62 -6.56
N LEU A 267 10.14 -21.92 -7.67
CA LEU A 267 9.04 -21.55 -8.56
C LEU A 267 8.38 -22.76 -9.18
N ASP A 268 9.14 -23.76 -9.63
CA ASP A 268 8.62 -25.01 -10.20
C ASP A 268 7.74 -25.74 -9.17
N ALA A 269 8.25 -25.88 -7.94
CA ALA A 269 7.50 -26.51 -6.85
C ALA A 269 6.19 -25.78 -6.49
N ILE A 270 6.14 -24.43 -6.72
CA ILE A 270 4.93 -23.64 -6.55
C ILE A 270 3.99 -23.83 -7.76
N LEU A 271 4.51 -23.86 -8.98
CA LEU A 271 3.74 -24.03 -10.20
C LEU A 271 3.06 -25.40 -10.28
N ASP A 272 3.68 -26.43 -9.73
CA ASP A 272 3.07 -27.77 -9.60
C ASP A 272 1.79 -27.73 -8.74
N LYS A 273 1.72 -26.84 -7.75
CA LYS A 273 0.56 -26.67 -6.86
C LYS A 273 -0.44 -25.65 -7.39
N HIS A 274 0.06 -24.61 -8.06
CA HIS A 274 -0.70 -23.43 -8.47
C HIS A 274 -0.36 -23.06 -9.91
N PRO A 275 -1.06 -23.60 -10.90
CA PRO A 275 -0.77 -23.34 -12.31
C PRO A 275 -1.11 -21.90 -12.77
N LYS A 276 -1.86 -21.17 -11.96
CA LYS A 276 -2.14 -19.73 -12.17
C LYS A 276 -1.50 -18.94 -11.05
N LEU A 277 -0.57 -18.04 -11.39
CA LEU A 277 0.27 -17.38 -10.40
C LEU A 277 0.49 -15.92 -10.73
N ILE A 278 0.49 -15.08 -9.71
CA ILE A 278 0.96 -13.69 -9.81
C ILE A 278 2.33 -13.61 -9.17
N ILE A 279 3.31 -13.05 -9.87
CA ILE A 279 4.65 -12.84 -9.36
C ILE A 279 4.93 -11.33 -9.27
N PHE A 280 5.13 -10.83 -8.04
CA PHE A 280 5.60 -9.47 -7.82
C PHE A 280 7.12 -9.41 -7.74
N TYR A 281 7.71 -8.49 -8.51
CA TYR A 281 9.16 -8.26 -8.57
C TYR A 281 9.50 -6.77 -8.41
N ASN A 282 10.76 -6.46 -8.06
CA ASN A 282 11.24 -5.09 -7.88
C ASN A 282 12.04 -4.55 -9.07
N PHE A 283 12.96 -5.34 -9.62
CA PHE A 283 14.03 -4.87 -10.50
C PHE A 283 13.91 -5.42 -11.91
N ASP A 284 14.43 -4.68 -12.89
CA ASP A 284 14.36 -5.07 -14.29
C ASP A 284 15.18 -6.35 -14.56
N TYR A 285 16.30 -6.56 -13.87
CA TYR A 285 17.07 -7.81 -13.99
C TYR A 285 16.26 -9.04 -13.53
N GLU A 286 15.42 -8.90 -12.49
CA GLU A 286 14.52 -9.97 -12.05
C GLU A 286 13.46 -10.30 -13.11
N LEU A 287 12.97 -9.27 -13.82
CA LEU A 287 12.05 -9.46 -14.94
C LEU A 287 12.73 -10.18 -16.11
N GLU A 288 13.96 -9.80 -16.45
CA GLU A 288 14.71 -10.43 -17.54
C GLU A 288 14.98 -11.91 -17.25
N GLU A 289 15.38 -12.24 -16.02
CA GLU A 289 15.58 -13.62 -15.56
C GLU A 289 14.27 -14.42 -15.61
N LEU A 290 13.15 -13.85 -15.14
CA LEU A 290 11.84 -14.50 -15.17
C LEU A 290 11.36 -14.72 -16.61
N ARG A 291 11.52 -13.74 -17.51
CA ARG A 291 11.17 -13.87 -18.94
C ARG A 291 11.95 -14.99 -19.61
N TRP A 292 13.27 -14.98 -19.39
CA TRP A 292 14.14 -16.02 -19.93
C TRP A 292 13.68 -17.40 -19.46
N TYR A 293 13.53 -17.57 -18.16
CA TYR A 293 13.13 -18.85 -17.57
C TYR A 293 11.77 -19.34 -18.07
N LEU A 294 10.75 -18.48 -18.04
CA LEU A 294 9.39 -18.84 -18.46
C LEU A 294 9.31 -19.14 -19.96
N THR A 295 10.17 -18.53 -20.77
CA THR A 295 10.28 -18.84 -22.20
C THR A 295 10.91 -20.22 -22.41
N GLU A 296 11.97 -20.56 -21.68
CA GLU A 296 12.65 -21.87 -21.74
C GLU A 296 11.72 -23.04 -21.37
N ILE A 297 10.85 -22.84 -20.35
CA ILE A 297 9.89 -23.87 -19.94
C ILE A 297 8.54 -23.79 -20.68
N GLU A 298 8.44 -22.94 -21.68
CA GLU A 298 7.20 -22.71 -22.48
C GLU A 298 5.97 -22.43 -21.60
N TYR A 299 6.13 -21.61 -20.54
CA TYR A 299 5.04 -21.25 -19.65
C TYR A 299 4.39 -19.93 -20.08
N PRO A 300 3.05 -19.88 -20.29
CA PRO A 300 2.38 -18.65 -20.71
C PRO A 300 2.50 -17.56 -19.64
N PHE A 301 2.92 -16.37 -20.02
CA PHE A 301 2.99 -15.22 -19.13
C PHE A 301 2.58 -13.92 -19.81
N SER A 302 2.16 -12.97 -19.00
CA SER A 302 1.91 -11.58 -19.38
C SER A 302 2.47 -10.63 -18.33
N GLU A 303 2.55 -9.34 -18.63
CA GLU A 303 3.32 -8.40 -17.83
C GLU A 303 2.59 -7.10 -17.52
N ARG A 304 2.85 -6.58 -16.32
CA ARG A 304 2.49 -5.22 -15.92
C ARG A 304 3.66 -4.52 -15.26
N ASN A 305 4.21 -3.53 -15.93
CA ASN A 305 5.33 -2.73 -15.45
C ASN A 305 5.22 -1.29 -15.98
N GLY A 306 6.24 -0.46 -15.78
CA GLY A 306 6.26 0.93 -16.24
C GLY A 306 6.13 1.13 -17.76
N HIS A 307 6.34 0.08 -18.57
CA HIS A 307 6.36 0.12 -20.02
C HIS A 307 5.25 -0.71 -20.68
N LYS A 308 4.83 -1.80 -20.02
CA LYS A 308 3.79 -2.70 -20.51
C LYS A 308 2.62 -2.79 -19.52
N HIS A 309 1.41 -2.77 -20.04
CA HIS A 309 0.16 -2.89 -19.29
C HIS A 309 -0.72 -3.98 -19.91
N GLU A 310 -0.19 -5.20 -19.98
CA GLU A 310 -0.94 -6.35 -20.49
C GLU A 310 -1.98 -6.79 -19.45
N GLY A 311 -3.06 -7.42 -19.90
CA GLY A 311 -4.08 -8.02 -19.04
C GLY A 311 -3.69 -9.40 -18.56
N LEU A 312 -4.52 -9.95 -17.66
CA LEU A 312 -4.43 -11.36 -17.28
C LEU A 312 -4.72 -12.24 -18.49
N LEU A 313 -3.99 -13.35 -18.60
CA LEU A 313 -4.24 -14.34 -19.63
C LEU A 313 -5.45 -15.21 -19.27
N ASP A 314 -6.15 -15.69 -20.29
CA ASP A 314 -7.14 -16.74 -20.17
C ASP A 314 -6.48 -18.13 -20.19
N GLY A 315 -7.18 -19.15 -19.73
CA GLY A 315 -6.69 -20.52 -19.74
C GLY A 315 -6.45 -21.11 -18.35
N ASP A 316 -5.90 -22.33 -18.32
CA ASP A 316 -5.74 -23.11 -17.10
C ASP A 316 -4.36 -22.95 -16.44
N LYS A 317 -3.39 -22.46 -17.17
CA LYS A 317 -2.04 -22.15 -16.66
C LYS A 317 -1.56 -20.80 -17.18
N TRP A 318 -1.06 -19.95 -16.32
CA TRP A 318 -0.45 -18.67 -16.67
C TRP A 318 0.29 -18.04 -15.50
N ILE A 319 1.25 -17.18 -15.80
CA ILE A 319 1.91 -16.30 -14.83
C ILE A 319 1.67 -14.84 -15.22
N TYR A 320 1.35 -14.02 -14.23
CA TYR A 320 1.28 -12.58 -14.37
C TYR A 320 2.45 -11.91 -13.63
N LEU A 321 3.40 -11.36 -14.38
CA LEU A 321 4.57 -10.68 -13.87
C LEU A 321 4.25 -9.23 -13.58
N VAL A 322 4.36 -8.80 -12.34
CA VAL A 322 3.93 -7.48 -11.91
C VAL A 322 5.03 -6.75 -11.19
N GLN A 323 5.46 -5.60 -11.73
CA GLN A 323 6.39 -4.73 -11.00
C GLN A 323 5.67 -4.00 -9.88
N TYR A 324 6.24 -3.99 -8.65
CA TYR A 324 5.58 -3.39 -7.49
C TYR A 324 5.09 -1.97 -7.73
N ASN A 325 5.89 -1.11 -8.34
CA ASN A 325 5.55 0.30 -8.56
C ASN A 325 4.41 0.50 -9.57
N ALA A 326 4.28 -0.41 -10.54
CA ALA A 326 3.24 -0.35 -11.57
C ALA A 326 2.00 -1.16 -11.22
N GLY A 327 2.12 -2.13 -10.33
CA GLY A 327 1.08 -3.13 -10.08
C GLY A 327 0.54 -3.20 -8.67
N ALA A 328 1.14 -2.52 -7.70
CA ALA A 328 0.60 -2.49 -6.33
C ALA A 328 -0.73 -1.74 -6.24
N GLU A 329 -1.08 -0.94 -7.24
CA GLU A 329 -2.30 -0.13 -7.29
C GLU A 329 -3.20 -0.51 -8.48
N ALA A 330 -4.52 -0.47 -8.23
CA ALA A 330 -5.57 -0.33 -9.23
C ALA A 330 -5.87 -1.49 -10.20
N TRP A 331 -5.68 -2.75 -9.80
CA TRP A 331 -6.25 -3.92 -10.48
C TRP A 331 -6.57 -5.02 -9.46
N ASN A 332 -7.44 -5.95 -9.83
CA ASN A 332 -7.89 -7.04 -8.98
C ASN A 332 -7.79 -8.36 -9.72
N CYS A 333 -7.50 -9.43 -9.01
CA CYS A 333 -7.51 -10.77 -9.56
C CYS A 333 -8.26 -11.71 -8.62
N ILE A 334 -9.24 -12.39 -9.15
CA ILE A 334 -9.98 -13.46 -8.47
C ILE A 334 -9.87 -14.79 -9.21
N SER A 335 -9.02 -14.87 -10.24
CA SER A 335 -8.82 -16.06 -11.07
C SER A 335 -7.64 -16.93 -10.61
N THR A 336 -6.94 -16.53 -9.57
CA THR A 336 -5.94 -17.34 -8.86
C THR A 336 -6.02 -17.15 -7.35
N ASN A 337 -5.57 -18.14 -6.61
CA ASN A 337 -5.44 -18.11 -5.15
C ASN A 337 -3.98 -18.04 -4.67
N ALA A 338 -3.01 -17.90 -5.58
CA ALA A 338 -1.60 -17.93 -5.23
C ALA A 338 -0.84 -16.72 -5.76
N MET A 339 0.12 -16.27 -4.95
CA MET A 339 0.97 -15.12 -5.25
C MET A 339 2.38 -15.36 -4.75
N VAL A 340 3.37 -14.99 -5.55
CA VAL A 340 4.79 -15.01 -5.21
C VAL A 340 5.32 -13.59 -5.12
N PHE A 341 5.99 -13.29 -4.04
CA PHE A 341 6.85 -12.11 -3.89
C PHE A 341 8.28 -12.55 -4.20
N TRP A 342 8.70 -12.33 -5.45
CA TRP A 342 9.99 -12.79 -6.00
C TRP A 342 11.19 -12.21 -5.27
N SER A 343 11.01 -11.00 -4.75
CA SER A 343 11.91 -10.38 -3.80
C SER A 343 11.14 -9.40 -2.89
N LEU A 344 11.65 -9.13 -1.70
CA LEU A 344 10.99 -8.23 -0.75
C LEU A 344 11.09 -6.77 -1.20
N ASN A 345 9.99 -6.03 -1.12
CA ASN A 345 10.00 -4.58 -1.31
C ASN A 345 10.36 -3.86 -0.01
N TYR A 346 10.94 -2.67 -0.09
CA TYR A 346 11.32 -1.85 1.08
C TYR A 346 10.10 -1.28 1.85
N SER A 347 8.94 -1.29 1.23
CA SER A 347 7.73 -0.67 1.76
C SER A 347 6.72 -1.71 2.21
N TYR A 348 6.42 -1.74 3.51
CA TYR A 348 5.32 -2.54 4.06
C TYR A 348 3.98 -2.24 3.36
N LYS A 349 3.73 -0.96 3.08
CA LYS A 349 2.53 -0.52 2.35
C LYS A 349 2.42 -1.18 0.98
N MET A 350 3.51 -1.17 0.19
CA MET A 350 3.52 -1.79 -1.14
C MET A 350 3.28 -3.30 -1.07
N MET A 351 3.94 -3.98 -0.12
CA MET A 351 3.73 -5.41 0.10
C MET A 351 2.28 -5.74 0.47
N THR A 352 1.68 -4.94 1.37
CA THR A 352 0.28 -5.12 1.79
C THR A 352 -0.70 -4.85 0.65
N GLN A 353 -0.46 -3.83 -0.16
CA GLN A 353 -1.29 -3.52 -1.32
C GLN A 353 -1.19 -4.60 -2.40
N ALA A 354 0.02 -5.11 -2.65
CA ALA A 354 0.23 -6.23 -3.55
C ALA A 354 -0.51 -7.49 -3.08
N ALA A 355 -0.37 -7.87 -1.80
CA ALA A 355 -1.08 -9.02 -1.23
C ALA A 355 -2.61 -8.88 -1.33
N GLY A 356 -3.13 -7.65 -1.23
CA GLY A 356 -4.55 -7.37 -1.38
C GLY A 356 -5.12 -7.57 -2.81
N ARG A 357 -4.29 -7.89 -3.82
CA ARG A 357 -4.77 -8.06 -5.21
C ARG A 357 -5.62 -9.31 -5.39
N ILE A 358 -5.32 -10.37 -4.67
CA ILE A 358 -6.10 -11.63 -4.68
C ILE A 358 -7.05 -11.73 -3.48
N ASP A 359 -6.81 -10.97 -2.42
CA ASP A 359 -7.62 -10.94 -1.20
C ASP A 359 -8.82 -10.02 -1.39
N ARG A 360 -9.86 -10.54 -2.01
CA ARG A 360 -11.09 -9.84 -2.36
C ARG A 360 -12.31 -10.50 -1.76
N MET A 361 -13.33 -9.72 -1.40
CA MET A 361 -14.57 -10.25 -0.84
C MET A 361 -15.29 -11.24 -1.76
N ASN A 362 -15.15 -11.06 -3.07
CA ASN A 362 -15.74 -11.92 -4.09
C ASN A 362 -14.78 -12.99 -4.64
N THR A 363 -13.67 -13.27 -3.94
CA THR A 363 -12.80 -14.40 -4.32
C THR A 363 -13.56 -15.72 -4.17
N PRO A 364 -13.49 -16.64 -5.15
CA PRO A 364 -14.13 -17.94 -5.06
C PRO A 364 -13.34 -18.94 -4.18
N TYR A 365 -12.16 -18.56 -3.70
CA TYR A 365 -11.24 -19.44 -2.98
C TYR A 365 -11.42 -19.34 -1.47
N GLY A 366 -11.42 -20.47 -0.78
CA GLY A 366 -11.42 -20.56 0.68
C GLY A 366 -10.04 -20.32 1.31
N THR A 367 -8.98 -20.52 0.53
CA THR A 367 -7.58 -20.35 0.99
C THR A 367 -6.76 -19.57 -0.05
N LEU A 368 -5.99 -18.60 0.40
CA LEU A 368 -5.04 -17.83 -0.41
C LEU A 368 -3.61 -18.10 0.04
N TYR A 369 -2.73 -18.32 -0.92
CA TYR A 369 -1.33 -18.70 -0.70
C TYR A 369 -0.41 -17.54 -1.06
N TYR A 370 0.51 -17.21 -0.15
CA TYR A 370 1.48 -16.13 -0.30
C TYR A 370 2.89 -16.66 -0.06
N TYR A 371 3.69 -16.70 -1.11
CA TYR A 371 5.07 -17.17 -1.08
C TYR A 371 6.03 -15.98 -1.08
N TYR A 372 6.83 -15.84 -0.03
CA TYR A 372 7.83 -14.79 0.10
C TYR A 372 9.22 -15.38 -0.13
N ILE A 373 9.85 -15.03 -1.25
CA ILE A 373 11.20 -15.51 -1.58
C ILE A 373 12.21 -14.42 -1.19
N TYR A 374 13.18 -14.76 -0.40
CA TYR A 374 14.27 -13.89 0.00
C TYR A 374 15.47 -14.71 0.48
N SER A 375 16.65 -14.08 0.57
CA SER A 375 17.88 -14.78 0.95
C SER A 375 18.24 -14.60 2.42
N ARG A 376 19.20 -15.42 2.90
CA ARG A 376 19.87 -15.22 4.19
C ARG A 376 20.84 -14.03 4.20
N ALA A 377 21.00 -13.32 3.10
CA ALA A 377 21.86 -12.15 3.03
C ALA A 377 21.45 -11.09 4.07
N PRO A 378 22.42 -10.42 4.73
CA PRO A 378 22.12 -9.44 5.78
C PRO A 378 21.17 -8.33 5.35
N ILE A 379 21.18 -7.94 4.08
CA ILE A 379 20.28 -6.91 3.56
C ILE A 379 18.83 -7.41 3.50
N ASP A 380 18.58 -8.62 3.00
CA ASP A 380 17.24 -9.19 2.91
C ASP A 380 16.65 -9.47 4.29
N MET A 381 17.48 -9.96 5.21
CA MET A 381 17.07 -10.17 6.61
C MET A 381 16.72 -8.86 7.29
N ALA A 382 17.43 -7.77 7.01
CA ALA A 382 17.12 -6.45 7.55
C ALA A 382 15.85 -5.86 6.93
N ILE A 383 15.59 -6.09 5.64
CA ILE A 383 14.34 -5.71 4.97
C ILE A 383 13.18 -6.50 5.59
N ASN A 384 13.29 -7.83 5.72
CA ASN A 384 12.26 -8.67 6.32
C ASN A 384 11.93 -8.23 7.75
N LYS A 385 12.95 -7.92 8.56
CA LYS A 385 12.76 -7.36 9.91
C LYS A 385 11.95 -6.06 9.88
N ALA A 386 12.30 -5.12 8.99
CA ALA A 386 11.58 -3.86 8.86
C ALA A 386 10.10 -4.09 8.46
N LEU A 387 9.84 -5.02 7.53
CA LEU A 387 8.49 -5.38 7.11
C LEU A 387 7.67 -6.01 8.25
N ARG A 388 8.25 -6.92 9.06
CA ARG A 388 7.60 -7.49 10.25
C ARG A 388 7.25 -6.42 11.29
N GLU A 389 8.09 -5.40 11.41
CA GLU A 389 7.84 -4.23 12.28
C GLU A 389 6.88 -3.21 11.63
N LYS A 390 6.32 -3.51 10.45
CA LYS A 390 5.45 -2.62 9.66
C LYS A 390 6.10 -1.27 9.35
N LYS A 391 7.41 -1.27 9.12
CA LYS A 391 8.22 -0.09 8.83
C LYS A 391 8.76 -0.14 7.41
N LYS A 392 9.05 1.05 6.84
CA LYS A 392 9.82 1.15 5.62
C LYS A 392 11.30 0.89 5.91
N PHE A 393 11.93 0.02 5.13
CA PHE A 393 13.39 -0.19 5.20
C PHE A 393 14.12 1.10 4.80
N ASN A 394 15.21 1.40 5.51
CA ASN A 394 16.01 2.60 5.26
C ASN A 394 17.48 2.22 5.07
N GLU A 395 17.95 2.34 3.84
CA GLU A 395 19.31 2.00 3.40
C GLU A 395 20.40 2.72 4.20
N ASN A 396 20.23 4.03 4.41
CA ASN A 396 21.20 4.82 5.18
C ASN A 396 21.28 4.37 6.64
N LYS A 397 20.15 3.99 7.25
CA LYS A 397 20.12 3.45 8.61
C LYS A 397 20.80 2.09 8.68
N TYR A 398 20.56 1.25 7.68
CA TYR A 398 21.18 -0.06 7.58
C TYR A 398 22.70 0.05 7.58
N PHE A 399 23.28 0.87 6.71
CA PHE A 399 24.74 1.02 6.62
C PHE A 399 25.37 1.76 7.79
N ARG A 400 24.68 2.69 8.45
CA ARG A 400 25.22 3.30 9.67
C ARG A 400 25.39 2.28 10.80
N ASN A 401 24.48 1.36 10.94
CA ASN A 401 24.59 0.27 11.90
C ASN A 401 25.74 -0.69 11.54
N PHE A 402 26.06 -0.83 10.25
CA PHE A 402 27.19 -1.65 9.75
C PHE A 402 28.56 -0.97 9.96
N SER A 403 28.64 0.36 9.87
CA SER A 403 29.89 1.10 10.02
C SER A 403 30.35 1.26 11.48
N PHE A 404 29.43 1.14 12.45
CA PHE A 404 29.76 1.14 13.88
C PHE A 404 30.14 -0.25 14.42
N GLY A 405 29.88 -1.32 13.68
CA GLY A 405 30.23 -2.69 14.03
C GLY A 405 31.29 -3.22 13.08
N ARG A 406 32.55 -2.81 13.23
CA ARG A 406 33.69 -3.45 12.55
C ARG A 406 33.92 -4.92 12.95
N GLU A 407 33.09 -5.44 13.86
CA GLU A 407 33.14 -6.83 14.33
C GLU A 407 31.74 -7.34 14.58
N LYS A 408 31.25 -8.18 13.71
CA LYS A 408 30.23 -9.24 13.83
C LYS A 408 29.39 -9.33 12.58
N ILE A 409 29.90 -10.01 11.58
CA ILE A 409 29.04 -10.75 10.66
C ILE A 409 28.52 -11.93 11.48
N GLN A 410 27.36 -11.78 12.10
CA GLN A 410 26.69 -12.90 12.74
C GLN A 410 26.20 -13.84 11.64
N SER A 411 26.74 -15.04 11.60
CA SER A 411 26.12 -16.16 10.88
C SER A 411 24.81 -16.51 11.60
N TYR A 412 23.75 -16.66 10.84
CA TYR A 412 22.46 -17.12 11.36
C TYR A 412 22.39 -18.64 11.19
N ASN A 413 21.85 -19.34 12.20
CA ASN A 413 21.62 -20.78 12.13
C ASN A 413 20.40 -21.11 11.24
N GLU A 414 20.14 -22.39 11.01
CA GLU A 414 19.04 -22.89 10.17
C GLU A 414 17.65 -22.42 10.61
N LYS A 415 17.49 -21.88 11.83
CA LYS A 415 16.25 -21.30 12.37
C LYS A 415 16.19 -19.78 12.21
N GLY A 416 17.19 -19.13 11.57
CA GLY A 416 17.23 -17.68 11.42
C GLY A 416 17.61 -16.92 12.70
N GLU A 417 18.21 -17.58 13.68
CA GLU A 417 18.73 -16.97 14.90
C GLU A 417 20.23 -16.70 14.77
N PRO A 418 20.79 -15.66 15.41
CA PRO A 418 22.22 -15.39 15.39
C PRO A 418 22.99 -16.59 15.93
N SER A 419 23.89 -17.18 15.13
CA SER A 419 24.80 -18.19 15.67
C SER A 419 25.75 -17.56 16.65
N ALA A 420 25.85 -18.13 17.85
CA ALA A 420 26.89 -17.72 18.81
C ALA A 420 28.27 -17.91 18.19
N ALA A 421 29.10 -16.84 18.23
CA ALA A 421 30.48 -16.84 17.80
C ALA A 421 31.35 -17.67 18.75
#